data_db53ff7c1b452962b76ad033c8da5c8d
#
_entry.id   db53ff7c1b452962b76ad033c8da5c8d
#
_cell.length_a   1.000
_cell.length_b   1.000
_cell.length_c   1.000
_cell.angle_alpha   90.00
_cell.angle_beta   90.00
_cell.angle_gamma   90.00
#
_symmetry.space_group_name_H-M   'P 1'
#
loop_
_entity.id
_entity.type
_entity.pdbx_description
1 polymer ?
#
loop_
_entity_poly.entity_id
_entity_poly.type
_entity_poly.pdbx_seq_one_letter_code
_entity_poly.pdbx_strand_id
1 'polypeptide(L)'
;KEGAFGNAERRTQFWRQQVSAPGESKSDLWQYIEFSKRFKVEDVWPAELIAKKPELKGKTLFDVLYRNGKVNKYPLADLTKVNAKYIKDYSNDESKALGFYLHKGLFEEYAMFGRGHGHDLADFDVYHKARGLRWPVVEGKETLWRFREGYDPYVKTGEGVKFYGHKDNKAVVFALPYQDPPEKP
;
A
#
# COMPACT_ATOMS: atom_id res chain seq x y z
N LYS A 1 -7.48 -2.30 -14.16
CA LYS A 1 -6.67 -2.46 -12.95
C LYS A 1 -6.69 -1.16 -12.16
N GLU A 2 -6.78 -1.26 -10.84
CA GLU A 2 -6.78 -0.13 -9.91
C GLU A 2 -5.77 -0.39 -8.80
N GLY A 3 -5.16 0.67 -8.25
CA GLY A 3 -4.21 0.53 -7.15
C GLY A 3 -3.23 1.70 -7.08
N ALA A 4 -2.37 1.65 -6.05
CA ALA A 4 -1.28 2.59 -5.87
C ALA A 4 0.03 1.97 -6.35
N PHE A 5 0.78 2.71 -7.14
CA PHE A 5 2.03 2.26 -7.76
C PHE A 5 3.14 3.27 -7.48
N GLY A 6 4.27 2.76 -7.02
CA GLY A 6 5.49 3.56 -6.89
C GLY A 6 6.29 3.60 -8.21
N ASN A 7 7.12 4.62 -8.35
CA ASN A 7 8.06 4.75 -9.46
C ASN A 7 9.45 5.19 -8.98
N ALA A 8 10.41 5.28 -9.91
CA ALA A 8 11.78 5.66 -9.63
C ALA A 8 11.93 7.09 -9.07
N GLU A 9 10.96 7.97 -9.27
CA GLU A 9 10.94 9.32 -8.69
C GLU A 9 10.44 9.33 -7.23
N ARG A 10 10.22 8.19 -6.62
CA ARG A 10 9.56 8.04 -5.32
C ARG A 10 8.13 8.59 -5.32
N ARG A 11 7.50 8.70 -6.47
CA ARG A 11 6.12 9.14 -6.59
C ARG A 11 5.18 7.94 -6.45
N THR A 12 4.32 7.96 -5.45
CA THR A 12 3.20 7.03 -5.36
C THR A 12 2.06 7.60 -6.17
N GLN A 13 1.67 6.90 -7.22
CA GLN A 13 0.58 7.26 -8.12
C GLN A 13 -0.63 6.39 -7.82
N PHE A 14 -1.82 6.98 -7.83
CA PHE A 14 -3.06 6.23 -7.69
C PHE A 14 -3.81 6.17 -9.03
N TRP A 15 -4.01 4.96 -9.50
CA TRP A 15 -4.71 4.65 -10.73
C TRP A 15 -6.08 4.09 -10.42
N ARG A 16 -7.08 4.54 -11.15
CA ARG A 16 -8.46 4.09 -11.00
C ARG A 16 -8.86 3.16 -12.12
N GLN A 17 -9.86 2.33 -11.83
CA GLN A 17 -10.53 1.57 -12.86
C GLN A 17 -11.11 2.52 -13.90
N GLN A 18 -10.75 2.32 -15.17
CA GLN A 18 -11.25 3.13 -16.29
C GLN A 18 -12.36 2.40 -17.03
N VAL A 19 -12.24 1.08 -17.15
CA VAL A 19 -13.20 0.21 -17.83
C VAL A 19 -13.41 -1.06 -17.01
N SER A 20 -14.56 -1.70 -17.17
CA SER A 20 -14.77 -3.04 -16.63
C SER A 20 -13.93 -4.05 -17.39
N ALA A 21 -13.47 -5.09 -16.71
CA ALA A 21 -12.71 -6.16 -17.33
C ALA A 21 -13.57 -6.89 -18.38
N PRO A 22 -12.98 -7.30 -19.50
CA PRO A 22 -13.72 -8.03 -20.54
C PRO A 22 -14.01 -9.47 -20.08
N GLY A 23 -15.19 -9.96 -20.43
CA GLY A 23 -15.59 -11.35 -20.17
C GLY A 23 -15.50 -11.71 -18.68
N GLU A 24 -14.89 -12.84 -18.40
CA GLU A 24 -14.71 -13.37 -17.05
C GLU A 24 -13.41 -12.91 -16.36
N SER A 25 -12.62 -12.05 -16.98
CA SER A 25 -11.36 -11.56 -16.44
C SER A 25 -11.58 -10.85 -15.11
N LYS A 26 -10.75 -11.16 -14.13
CA LYS A 26 -10.75 -10.54 -12.81
C LYS A 26 -9.35 -10.05 -12.45
N SER A 27 -9.27 -9.04 -11.57
CA SER A 27 -7.99 -8.59 -11.05
C SER A 27 -7.36 -9.64 -10.13
N ASP A 28 -6.04 -9.54 -9.93
CA ASP A 28 -5.32 -10.41 -8.99
C ASP A 28 -5.93 -10.30 -7.59
N LEU A 29 -6.27 -9.08 -7.16
CA LEU A 29 -6.89 -8.83 -5.85
C LEU A 29 -8.24 -9.54 -5.71
N TRP A 30 -9.08 -9.50 -6.74
CA TRP A 30 -10.33 -10.27 -6.77
C TRP A 30 -10.07 -11.76 -6.59
N GLN A 31 -9.09 -12.31 -7.29
CA GLN A 31 -8.73 -13.71 -7.22
C GLN A 31 -8.30 -14.10 -5.80
N TYR A 32 -7.38 -13.31 -5.18
CA TYR A 32 -6.95 -13.55 -3.80
C TYR A 32 -8.12 -13.50 -2.80
N ILE A 33 -9.05 -12.56 -2.97
CA ILE A 33 -10.23 -12.47 -2.12
C ILE A 33 -11.10 -13.74 -2.26
N GLU A 34 -11.38 -14.16 -3.48
CA GLU A 34 -12.20 -15.33 -3.73
C GLU A 34 -11.53 -16.62 -3.24
N PHE A 35 -10.22 -16.76 -3.38
CA PHE A 35 -9.47 -17.84 -2.76
C PHE A 35 -9.57 -17.81 -1.25
N SER A 36 -9.37 -16.64 -0.64
CA SER A 36 -9.37 -16.50 0.81
C SER A 36 -10.70 -16.92 1.47
N LYS A 37 -11.81 -16.87 0.75
CA LYS A 37 -13.13 -17.34 1.21
C LYS A 37 -13.23 -18.88 1.30
N ARG A 38 -12.35 -19.60 0.60
CA ARG A 38 -12.42 -21.07 0.47
C ARG A 38 -11.54 -21.82 1.46
N PHE A 39 -10.61 -21.13 2.09
CA PHE A 39 -9.66 -21.74 3.03
C PHE A 39 -9.95 -21.29 4.44
N LYS A 40 -9.97 -22.23 5.37
CA LYS A 40 -9.93 -21.90 6.80
C LYS A 40 -8.49 -21.57 7.19
N VAL A 41 -8.35 -20.83 8.26
CA VAL A 41 -7.03 -20.45 8.78
C VAL A 41 -6.21 -21.68 9.14
N GLU A 42 -6.84 -22.72 9.70
CA GLU A 42 -6.21 -23.98 10.06
C GLU A 42 -5.67 -24.77 8.87
N ASP A 43 -6.20 -24.56 7.68
CA ASP A 43 -5.77 -25.28 6.46
C ASP A 43 -4.44 -24.72 5.93
N VAL A 44 -4.06 -23.51 6.36
CA VAL A 44 -2.95 -22.76 5.76
C VAL A 44 -1.89 -22.36 6.77
N TRP A 45 -2.28 -22.00 7.98
CA TRP A 45 -1.34 -21.49 8.98
C TRP A 45 -0.84 -22.61 9.90
N PRO A 46 0.42 -22.48 10.39
CA PRO A 46 0.97 -23.46 11.32
C PRO A 46 0.14 -23.60 12.59
N ALA A 47 0.01 -24.82 13.09
CA ALA A 47 -0.77 -25.14 14.30
C ALA A 47 -0.33 -24.32 15.53
N GLU A 48 0.97 -24.03 15.64
CA GLU A 48 1.54 -23.24 16.74
C GLU A 48 1.05 -21.79 16.73
N LEU A 49 0.80 -21.23 15.53
CA LEU A 49 0.23 -19.90 15.40
C LEU A 49 -1.24 -19.89 15.82
N ILE A 50 -1.98 -20.91 15.41
CA ILE A 50 -3.39 -21.05 15.78
C ILE A 50 -3.54 -21.28 17.30
N ALA A 51 -2.63 -22.06 17.90
CA ALA A 51 -2.62 -22.26 19.35
C ALA A 51 -2.41 -20.94 20.15
N LYS A 52 -1.63 -20.02 19.60
CA LYS A 52 -1.43 -18.69 20.19
C LYS A 52 -2.60 -17.72 19.96
N LYS A 53 -3.48 -18.02 19.01
CA LYS A 53 -4.62 -17.19 18.63
C LYS A 53 -5.87 -18.04 18.41
N PRO A 54 -6.41 -18.67 19.47
CA PRO A 54 -7.51 -19.63 19.35
C PRO A 54 -8.79 -19.00 18.76
N GLU A 55 -8.94 -17.68 18.85
CA GLU A 55 -10.04 -16.92 18.26
C GLU A 55 -10.07 -16.96 16.71
N LEU A 56 -9.00 -17.40 16.10
CA LEU A 56 -8.90 -17.55 14.64
C LEU A 56 -9.45 -18.88 14.13
N LYS A 57 -9.56 -19.87 15.01
CA LYS A 57 -10.00 -21.22 14.64
C LYS A 57 -11.41 -21.18 14.03
N GLY A 58 -11.57 -21.88 12.92
CA GLY A 58 -12.83 -21.95 12.18
C GLY A 58 -13.14 -20.76 11.27
N LYS A 59 -12.34 -19.68 11.35
CA LYS A 59 -12.49 -18.53 10.45
C LYS A 59 -11.86 -18.80 9.10
N THR A 60 -12.42 -18.17 8.07
CA THR A 60 -11.79 -18.15 6.75
C THR A 60 -10.64 -17.16 6.71
N LEU A 61 -9.71 -17.31 5.77
CA LEU A 61 -8.69 -16.30 5.51
C LEU A 61 -9.32 -14.95 5.15
N PHE A 62 -10.47 -14.95 4.47
CA PHE A 62 -11.22 -13.74 4.17
C PHE A 62 -11.63 -12.97 5.44
N ASP A 63 -12.17 -13.68 6.44
CA ASP A 63 -12.60 -13.06 7.69
C ASP A 63 -11.44 -12.44 8.45
N VAL A 64 -10.25 -13.05 8.38
CA VAL A 64 -9.06 -12.59 9.10
C VAL A 64 -8.34 -11.49 8.35
N LEU A 65 -8.19 -11.59 7.04
CA LEU A 65 -7.38 -10.66 6.24
C LEU A 65 -8.19 -9.45 5.77
N TYR A 66 -9.45 -9.61 5.42
CA TYR A 66 -10.25 -8.56 4.79
C TYR A 66 -11.41 -8.06 5.66
N ARG A 67 -11.93 -8.87 6.58
CA ARG A 67 -12.98 -8.50 7.53
C ARG A 67 -12.43 -8.27 8.94
N ASN A 68 -11.23 -7.72 9.05
CA ASN A 68 -10.52 -7.52 10.31
C ASN A 68 -10.74 -6.13 10.95
N GLY A 69 -11.64 -5.32 10.41
CA GLY A 69 -11.90 -3.96 10.87
C GLY A 69 -10.88 -2.92 10.40
N LYS A 70 -9.76 -3.34 9.81
CA LYS A 70 -8.76 -2.44 9.23
C LYS A 70 -9.08 -2.11 7.77
N VAL A 71 -9.30 -3.14 6.97
CA VAL A 71 -9.60 -2.99 5.54
C VAL A 71 -11.06 -2.65 5.31
N ASN A 72 -11.97 -3.37 5.91
CA ASN A 72 -13.41 -3.22 5.72
C ASN A 72 -14.07 -2.08 6.52
N LYS A 73 -13.27 -1.26 7.21
CA LYS A 73 -13.80 -0.08 7.93
C LYS A 73 -14.22 1.08 7.00
N TYR A 74 -13.98 0.95 5.71
CA TYR A 74 -14.35 1.95 4.71
C TYR A 74 -15.53 1.47 3.84
N PRO A 75 -16.79 1.53 4.32
CA PRO A 75 -17.96 1.20 3.52
C PRO A 75 -18.07 2.13 2.31
N LEU A 76 -18.50 1.60 1.19
CA LEU A 76 -18.63 2.37 -0.05
C LEU A 76 -19.57 3.58 0.11
N ALA A 77 -20.67 3.41 0.84
CA ALA A 77 -21.64 4.48 1.11
C ALA A 77 -21.02 5.67 1.86
N ASP A 78 -20.12 5.41 2.81
CA ASP A 78 -19.45 6.47 3.57
C ASP A 78 -18.45 7.23 2.73
N LEU A 79 -17.73 6.53 1.84
CA LEU A 79 -16.82 7.17 0.90
C LEU A 79 -17.54 8.10 -0.07
N THR A 80 -18.70 7.70 -0.54
CA THR A 80 -19.51 8.52 -1.44
C THR A 80 -20.07 9.78 -0.76
N LYS A 81 -20.37 9.73 0.53
CA LYS A 81 -20.79 10.89 1.31
C LYS A 81 -19.67 11.90 1.51
N VAL A 82 -18.50 11.43 1.89
CA VAL A 82 -17.33 12.27 2.21
C VAL A 82 -16.82 13.01 0.96
N ASN A 83 -16.96 12.40 -0.20
CA ASN A 83 -16.38 12.90 -1.45
C ASN A 83 -17.41 13.02 -2.57
N ALA A 84 -18.55 13.66 -2.29
CA ALA A 84 -19.63 13.85 -3.26
C ALA A 84 -19.14 14.40 -4.62
N LYS A 85 -18.13 15.27 -4.61
CA LYS A 85 -17.49 15.80 -5.83
C LYS A 85 -16.76 14.73 -6.64
N TYR A 86 -16.35 13.64 -6.00
CA TYR A 86 -15.54 12.55 -6.59
C TYR A 86 -16.27 11.20 -6.56
N ILE A 87 -17.54 11.18 -6.28
CA ILE A 87 -18.37 9.97 -6.14
C ILE A 87 -18.15 8.95 -7.26
N LYS A 88 -18.16 9.42 -8.51
CA LYS A 88 -17.97 8.56 -9.68
C LYS A 88 -16.62 7.84 -9.67
N ASP A 89 -15.69 8.36 -8.91
CA ASP A 89 -14.30 7.96 -8.93
C ASP A 89 -13.93 6.96 -7.82
N TYR A 90 -14.80 6.83 -6.81
CA TYR A 90 -14.53 5.96 -5.67
C TYR A 90 -15.03 4.53 -5.84
N SER A 91 -16.01 4.31 -6.69
CA SER A 91 -16.54 2.96 -6.90
C SER A 91 -15.83 2.25 -8.03
N ASN A 92 -15.40 1.03 -7.78
CA ASN A 92 -14.97 0.07 -8.79
C ASN A 92 -15.81 -1.20 -8.67
N ASP A 93 -15.66 -2.12 -9.61
CA ASP A 93 -16.46 -3.34 -9.66
C ASP A 93 -16.25 -4.21 -8.43
N GLU A 94 -15.02 -4.31 -7.92
CA GLU A 94 -14.68 -5.07 -6.72
C GLU A 94 -15.31 -4.48 -5.48
N SER A 95 -15.21 -3.17 -5.29
CA SER A 95 -15.81 -2.47 -4.15
C SER A 95 -17.33 -2.59 -4.14
N LYS A 96 -17.97 -2.50 -5.32
CA LYS A 96 -19.41 -2.71 -5.45
C LYS A 96 -19.83 -4.12 -5.04
N ALA A 97 -19.06 -5.13 -5.47
CA ALA A 97 -19.33 -6.53 -5.14
C ALA A 97 -19.17 -6.84 -3.66
N LEU A 98 -18.26 -6.15 -2.97
CA LEU A 98 -17.93 -6.38 -1.56
C LEU A 98 -18.69 -5.46 -0.58
N GLY A 99 -19.26 -4.36 -1.08
CA GLY A 99 -19.96 -3.38 -0.22
C GLY A 99 -19.04 -2.46 0.59
N PHE A 100 -17.73 -2.50 0.36
CA PHE A 100 -16.76 -1.59 0.97
C PHE A 100 -15.60 -1.29 0.01
N TYR A 101 -14.88 -0.18 0.27
CA TYR A 101 -13.78 0.23 -0.58
C TYR A 101 -12.47 -0.42 -0.16
N LEU A 102 -12.19 -1.57 -0.74
CA LEU A 102 -11.07 -2.43 -0.38
C LEU A 102 -9.71 -1.76 -0.60
N HIS A 103 -9.54 -1.08 -1.72
CA HIS A 103 -8.27 -0.42 -2.04
C HIS A 103 -7.91 0.68 -1.04
N LYS A 104 -8.89 1.43 -0.55
CA LYS A 104 -8.64 2.42 0.51
C LYS A 104 -8.16 1.73 1.78
N GLY A 105 -8.82 0.65 2.17
CA GLY A 105 -8.44 -0.10 3.38
C GLY A 105 -7.01 -0.65 3.30
N LEU A 106 -6.68 -1.30 2.19
CA LEU A 106 -5.34 -1.85 1.97
C LEU A 106 -4.27 -0.74 1.90
N PHE A 107 -4.57 0.36 1.23
CA PHE A 107 -3.65 1.50 1.16
C PHE A 107 -3.36 2.09 2.54
N GLU A 108 -4.39 2.35 3.34
CA GLU A 108 -4.23 2.91 4.69
C GLU A 108 -3.52 1.94 5.63
N GLU A 109 -3.79 0.65 5.52
CA GLU A 109 -3.07 -0.37 6.29
C GLU A 109 -1.57 -0.38 5.93
N TYR A 110 -1.23 -0.35 4.65
CA TYR A 110 0.16 -0.27 4.18
C TYR A 110 0.84 1.02 4.61
N ALA A 111 0.17 2.17 4.42
CA ALA A 111 0.73 3.47 4.75
C ALA A 111 1.06 3.62 6.25
N MET A 112 0.31 2.94 7.10
CA MET A 112 0.51 2.96 8.56
C MET A 112 1.92 2.51 8.95
N PHE A 113 2.52 1.58 8.23
CA PHE A 113 3.87 1.07 8.53
C PHE A 113 4.99 2.04 8.15
N GLY A 114 4.74 2.94 7.19
CA GLY A 114 5.74 3.90 6.71
C GLY A 114 5.71 5.25 7.42
N ARG A 115 4.58 5.60 8.04
CA ARG A 115 4.40 6.90 8.70
C ARG A 115 5.30 7.02 9.93
N GLY A 116 6.05 8.12 9.99
CA GLY A 116 7.04 8.36 11.06
C GLY A 116 8.39 7.68 10.86
N HIS A 117 8.58 6.91 9.78
CA HIS A 117 9.79 6.14 9.52
C HIS A 117 10.53 6.55 8.23
N GLY A 118 10.23 7.72 7.69
CA GLY A 118 10.88 8.23 6.47
C GLY A 118 10.30 7.69 5.15
N HIS A 119 9.23 6.91 5.21
CA HIS A 119 8.47 6.38 4.08
C HIS A 119 7.01 6.81 4.13
N ASP A 120 6.76 7.97 4.71
CA ASP A 120 5.42 8.47 4.98
C ASP A 120 4.65 8.65 3.69
N LEU A 121 3.53 7.99 3.63
CA LEU A 121 2.52 8.21 2.60
C LEU A 121 1.43 9.11 3.16
N ALA A 122 0.93 10.04 2.34
CA ALA A 122 -0.26 10.79 2.65
C ALA A 122 -1.47 9.86 2.78
N ASP A 123 -2.57 10.36 3.32
CA ASP A 123 -3.81 9.62 3.37
C ASP A 123 -4.33 9.30 1.97
N PHE A 124 -5.04 8.19 1.85
CA PHE A 124 -5.63 7.74 0.58
C PHE A 124 -6.38 8.86 -0.16
N ASP A 125 -7.20 9.63 0.56
CA ASP A 125 -8.00 10.69 -0.06
C ASP A 125 -7.15 11.79 -0.69
N VAL A 126 -5.97 12.05 -0.13
CA VAL A 126 -4.99 12.99 -0.69
C VAL A 126 -4.44 12.47 -2.01
N TYR A 127 -4.02 11.21 -2.05
CA TYR A 127 -3.52 10.59 -3.29
C TYR A 127 -4.62 10.44 -4.34
N HIS A 128 -5.81 10.07 -3.91
CA HIS A 128 -6.96 9.94 -4.81
C HIS A 128 -7.27 11.26 -5.52
N LYS A 129 -7.10 12.40 -4.83
CA LYS A 129 -7.27 13.74 -5.39
C LYS A 129 -6.07 14.19 -6.23
N ALA A 130 -4.86 14.06 -5.68
CA ALA A 130 -3.63 14.58 -6.28
C ALA A 130 -3.10 13.73 -7.43
N ARG A 131 -3.47 12.44 -7.46
CA ARG A 131 -3.01 11.42 -8.42
C ARG A 131 -1.55 11.00 -8.30
N GLY A 132 -0.79 11.63 -7.47
CA GLY A 132 0.58 11.21 -7.19
C GLY A 132 1.36 12.25 -6.44
N LEU A 133 2.09 11.81 -5.41
CA LEU A 133 2.98 12.63 -4.60
C LEU A 133 4.28 11.87 -4.34
N ARG A 134 5.37 12.62 -4.21
CA ARG A 134 6.67 12.07 -3.81
C ARG A 134 6.71 11.87 -2.30
N TRP A 135 7.00 10.64 -1.87
CA TRP A 135 7.18 10.34 -0.46
C TRP A 135 8.61 10.67 0.03
N PRO A 136 8.84 10.95 1.31
CA PRO A 136 7.83 11.11 2.38
C PRO A 136 6.89 12.29 2.12
N VAL A 137 5.62 12.11 2.54
CA VAL A 137 4.63 13.19 2.59
C VAL A 137 4.35 13.46 4.05
N VAL A 138 4.87 14.55 4.57
CA VAL A 138 4.74 14.95 5.97
C VAL A 138 3.96 16.25 6.04
N GLU A 139 2.95 16.32 6.92
CA GLU A 139 2.06 17.48 7.05
C GLU A 139 1.47 17.94 5.70
N GLY A 140 1.15 17.00 4.84
CA GLY A 140 0.55 17.26 3.52
C GLY A 140 1.53 17.78 2.46
N LYS A 141 2.82 17.85 2.76
CA LYS A 141 3.86 18.31 1.82
C LYS A 141 4.68 17.16 1.30
N GLU A 142 4.82 17.07 -0.03
CA GLU A 142 5.70 16.10 -0.67
C GLU A 142 7.17 16.49 -0.51
N THR A 143 8.06 15.50 -0.43
CA THR A 143 9.51 15.69 -0.35
C THR A 143 10.11 15.66 -1.76
N LEU A 144 10.56 16.81 -2.25
CA LEU A 144 11.17 16.91 -3.58
C LEU A 144 12.53 16.25 -3.64
N TRP A 145 13.38 16.48 -2.64
CA TRP A 145 14.71 15.88 -2.54
C TRP A 145 14.91 15.18 -1.21
N ARG A 146 15.29 13.90 -1.28
CA ARG A 146 15.64 13.12 -0.09
C ARG A 146 17.02 13.51 0.43
N PHE A 147 17.17 13.32 1.73
CA PHE A 147 18.45 13.45 2.44
C PHE A 147 19.03 14.88 2.48
N ARG A 148 18.29 15.87 2.03
CA ARG A 148 18.77 17.26 1.96
C ARG A 148 18.01 18.16 2.94
N GLU A 149 18.79 18.91 3.73
CA GLU A 149 18.27 19.94 4.63
C GLU A 149 17.39 20.94 3.88
N GLY A 150 16.29 21.38 4.51
CA GLY A 150 15.31 22.29 3.93
C GLY A 150 14.31 21.64 2.97
N TYR A 151 14.51 20.37 2.59
CA TYR A 151 13.64 19.64 1.67
C TYR A 151 13.11 18.34 2.26
N ASP A 152 13.95 17.62 2.99
CA ASP A 152 13.60 16.34 3.61
C ASP A 152 13.25 16.60 5.08
N PRO A 153 12.01 16.33 5.53
CA PRO A 153 11.60 16.58 6.91
C PRO A 153 12.37 15.77 7.94
N TYR A 154 13.08 14.72 7.51
CA TYR A 154 13.91 13.88 8.37
C TYR A 154 15.35 14.37 8.48
N VAL A 155 15.72 15.43 7.77
CA VAL A 155 17.04 16.08 7.89
C VAL A 155 16.89 17.36 8.71
N LYS A 156 17.57 17.41 9.85
CA LYS A 156 17.51 18.55 10.76
C LYS A 156 18.36 19.72 10.25
N THR A 157 18.03 20.91 10.74
CA THR A 157 18.84 22.11 10.48
C THR A 157 20.29 21.90 10.93
N GLY A 158 21.23 22.21 10.07
CA GLY A 158 22.67 22.02 10.28
C GLY A 158 23.22 20.66 9.86
N GLU A 159 22.37 19.73 9.42
CA GLU A 159 22.82 18.41 8.95
C GLU A 159 23.21 18.40 7.45
N GLY A 160 22.85 19.42 6.69
CA GLY A 160 23.19 19.55 5.27
C GLY A 160 22.60 18.43 4.41
N VAL A 161 23.41 17.42 4.06
CA VAL A 161 23.00 16.20 3.39
C VAL A 161 23.25 15.02 4.30
N LYS A 162 22.21 14.19 4.54
CA LYS A 162 22.29 13.06 5.47
C LYS A 162 21.76 11.78 4.87
N PHE A 163 22.63 10.80 4.74
CA PHE A 163 22.26 9.44 4.30
C PHE A 163 21.96 8.56 5.50
N TYR A 164 20.70 8.18 5.67
CA TYR A 164 20.27 7.35 6.78
C TYR A 164 20.88 5.95 6.73
N GLY A 165 21.23 5.41 7.88
CA GLY A 165 21.83 4.09 8.02
C GLY A 165 23.36 4.07 7.85
N HIS A 166 24.00 5.19 7.60
CA HIS A 166 25.47 5.32 7.50
C HIS A 166 26.03 6.15 8.64
N LYS A 167 26.97 5.60 9.40
CA LYS A 167 27.56 6.27 10.57
C LYS A 167 28.30 7.56 10.22
N ASP A 168 28.94 7.57 9.05
CA ASP A 168 29.72 8.69 8.54
C ASP A 168 28.94 9.57 7.57
N ASN A 169 27.64 9.38 7.46
CA ASN A 169 26.78 10.11 6.55
C ASN A 169 27.21 10.02 5.05
N LYS A 170 27.84 8.92 4.67
CA LYS A 170 28.30 8.69 3.29
C LYS A 170 27.52 7.55 2.66
N ALA A 171 27.26 7.67 1.36
CA ALA A 171 26.75 6.55 0.58
C ALA A 171 27.86 5.50 0.43
N VAL A 172 27.50 4.23 0.62
CA VAL A 172 28.41 3.13 0.37
C VAL A 172 28.24 2.67 -1.06
N VAL A 173 29.31 2.72 -1.82
CA VAL A 173 29.36 2.22 -3.19
C VAL A 173 30.20 0.95 -3.21
N PHE A 174 29.58 -0.16 -3.59
CA PHE A 174 30.27 -1.43 -3.78
C PHE A 174 30.56 -1.65 -5.26
N ALA A 175 31.83 -1.79 -5.58
CA ALA A 175 32.24 -2.30 -6.89
C ALA A 175 32.07 -3.82 -6.88
N LEU A 176 31.01 -4.32 -7.47
CA LEU A 176 30.83 -5.75 -7.65
C LEU A 176 31.48 -6.17 -8.98
N PRO A 177 32.35 -7.20 -8.98
CA PRO A 177 32.87 -7.74 -10.23
C PRO A 177 31.73 -8.31 -11.05
N TYR A 178 31.79 -8.10 -12.35
CA TYR A 178 30.84 -8.73 -13.28
C TYR A 178 30.98 -10.26 -13.17
N GLN A 179 29.87 -10.92 -13.08
CA GLN A 179 29.77 -12.38 -13.12
C GLN A 179 28.89 -12.76 -14.29
N ASP A 180 29.37 -13.68 -15.09
CA ASP A 180 28.53 -14.25 -16.15
C ASP A 180 27.30 -14.91 -15.56
N PRO A 181 26.13 -14.85 -16.24
CA PRO A 181 24.97 -15.61 -15.84
C PRO A 181 25.31 -17.09 -15.72
N PRO A 182 24.73 -17.81 -14.76
CA PRO A 182 25.01 -19.25 -14.59
C PRO A 182 24.59 -20.09 -15.80
N GLU A 183 23.69 -19.57 -16.60
CA GLU A 183 23.26 -20.20 -17.85
C GLU A 183 23.90 -19.46 -19.02
N LYS A 184 24.84 -20.11 -19.67
CA LYS A 184 25.30 -19.68 -20.99
C LYS A 184 24.32 -20.18 -22.04
N PRO A 185 23.92 -19.31 -23.00
CA PRO A 185 23.07 -19.75 -24.10
C PRO A 185 23.74 -20.81 -24.97
#